data_cdc7603cb3c7ff5d4bdf6c6fd19a3458
#
_entry.id   cdc7603cb3c7ff5d4bdf6c6fd19a3458
#
_cell.length_a   1.000
_cell.length_b   1.000
_cell.length_c   1.000
_cell.angle_alpha   90.00
_cell.angle_beta   90.00
_cell.angle_gamma   90.00
#
_symmetry.space_group_name_H-M   'P 1'
#
loop_
_entity.id
_entity.type
_entity.pdbx_description
1 polymer ?
#
loop_
_entity_poly.entity_id
_entity_poly.type
_entity_poly.pdbx_seq_one_letter_code
_entity_poly.pdbx_strand_id
1 'polypeptide(L)'
;MKNFISLLIAIGLTLIGITASAESNWVTDYEKARVAAKVGKKLMLLDFTGSDWCGWCMKLDKEVFSTPEFQNYASRNLILVKLDFPRKRPQTEALKNQNEQLAQKYGIQGFPTIIVLNSQGEKVGELGYTDGGPSPFLAKLETLPKS
;
A
#
# COMPACT_ATOMS: atom_id res chain seq x y z
N MET A 1 -60.57 -28.69 -28.61
CA MET A 1 -59.52 -29.27 -27.75
C MET A 1 -58.20 -28.62 -28.15
N LYS A 2 -57.73 -27.64 -27.40
CA LYS A 2 -56.50 -26.92 -27.67
C LYS A 2 -55.57 -27.10 -26.47
N ASN A 3 -54.53 -27.93 -26.67
CA ASN A 3 -53.53 -28.20 -25.63
C ASN A 3 -52.54 -27.02 -25.56
N PHE A 4 -52.58 -26.28 -24.49
CA PHE A 4 -51.55 -25.29 -24.17
C PHE A 4 -50.42 -25.98 -23.38
N ILE A 5 -49.30 -26.21 -24.06
CA ILE A 5 -48.08 -26.67 -23.41
C ILE A 5 -47.39 -25.42 -22.84
N SER A 6 -47.46 -25.27 -21.51
CA SER A 6 -46.70 -24.25 -20.80
C SER A 6 -45.22 -24.64 -20.72
N LEU A 7 -44.41 -23.92 -21.47
CA LEU A 7 -42.95 -24.06 -21.40
C LEU A 7 -42.41 -23.17 -20.27
N LEU A 8 -42.11 -23.79 -19.14
CA LEU A 8 -41.40 -23.12 -18.01
C LEU A 8 -39.92 -22.99 -18.36
N ILE A 9 -39.50 -21.80 -18.74
CA ILE A 9 -38.09 -21.45 -18.90
C ILE A 9 -37.54 -21.14 -17.51
N ALA A 10 -36.79 -22.09 -16.94
CA ALA A 10 -36.02 -21.86 -15.71
C ALA A 10 -34.78 -21.03 -16.07
N ILE A 11 -34.81 -19.74 -15.76
CA ILE A 11 -33.64 -18.86 -15.85
C ILE A 11 -32.72 -19.17 -14.67
N GLY A 12 -31.72 -20.02 -14.90
CA GLY A 12 -30.66 -20.26 -13.93
C GLY A 12 -29.78 -19.00 -13.79
N LEU A 13 -29.94 -18.29 -12.69
CA LEU A 13 -29.10 -17.17 -12.31
C LEU A 13 -27.75 -17.71 -11.80
N THR A 14 -26.76 -17.84 -12.70
CA THR A 14 -25.38 -18.16 -12.31
C THR A 14 -24.78 -16.92 -11.64
N LEU A 15 -24.68 -16.96 -10.30
CA LEU A 15 -23.85 -16.01 -9.54
C LEU A 15 -22.39 -16.24 -9.93
N ILE A 16 -21.88 -15.42 -10.82
CA ILE A 16 -20.45 -15.31 -11.06
C ILE A 16 -19.88 -14.58 -9.84
N GLY A 17 -19.32 -15.36 -8.91
CA GLY A 17 -18.57 -14.81 -7.79
C GLY A 17 -17.36 -14.04 -8.32
N ILE A 18 -17.44 -12.72 -8.32
CA ILE A 18 -16.28 -11.85 -8.56
C ILE A 18 -15.39 -12.02 -7.33
N THR A 19 -14.41 -12.91 -7.40
CA THR A 19 -13.30 -12.89 -6.45
C THR A 19 -12.50 -11.62 -6.74
N ALA A 20 -12.74 -10.57 -5.97
CA ALA A 20 -11.88 -9.40 -5.95
C ALA A 20 -10.51 -9.90 -5.47
N SER A 21 -9.60 -10.12 -6.41
CA SER A 21 -8.17 -10.22 -6.11
C SER A 21 -7.81 -8.92 -5.41
N ALA A 22 -7.35 -9.00 -4.17
CA ALA A 22 -6.81 -7.85 -3.47
C ALA A 22 -5.53 -7.44 -4.19
N GLU A 23 -5.65 -6.62 -5.22
CA GLU A 23 -4.51 -5.95 -5.82
C GLU A 23 -3.82 -5.17 -4.71
N SER A 24 -2.52 -5.37 -4.61
CA SER A 24 -1.69 -4.63 -3.68
C SER A 24 -1.90 -3.13 -3.91
N ASN A 25 -2.45 -2.42 -2.93
CA ASN A 25 -2.72 -0.98 -3.00
C ASN A 25 -1.42 -0.13 -3.01
N TRP A 26 -0.28 -0.76 -3.12
CA TRP A 26 1.02 -0.13 -3.18
C TRP A 26 1.32 0.36 -4.60
N VAL A 27 1.63 1.65 -4.72
CA VAL A 27 2.10 2.25 -5.97
C VAL A 27 3.62 2.47 -5.90
N THR A 28 4.26 2.62 -7.06
CA THR A 28 5.70 2.85 -7.16
C THR A 28 6.04 4.25 -7.70
N ASP A 29 5.08 4.93 -8.29
CA ASP A 29 5.22 6.29 -8.83
C ASP A 29 4.90 7.32 -7.75
N TYR A 30 5.94 7.98 -7.26
CA TYR A 30 5.84 8.98 -6.19
C TYR A 30 4.98 10.19 -6.57
N GLU A 31 5.13 10.71 -7.80
CA GLU A 31 4.39 11.89 -8.22
C GLU A 31 2.89 11.63 -8.37
N LYS A 32 2.52 10.47 -8.89
CA LYS A 32 1.10 10.06 -8.92
C LYS A 32 0.54 9.90 -7.51
N ALA A 33 1.31 9.29 -6.62
CA ALA A 33 0.92 9.15 -5.22
C ALA A 33 0.72 10.51 -4.54
N ARG A 34 1.62 11.46 -4.79
CA ARG A 34 1.56 12.81 -4.24
C ARG A 34 0.29 13.54 -4.67
N VAL A 35 -0.06 13.44 -5.95
CA VAL A 35 -1.32 14.01 -6.47
C VAL A 35 -2.53 13.34 -5.80
N ALA A 36 -2.53 12.02 -5.72
CA ALA A 36 -3.63 11.28 -5.09
C ALA A 36 -3.79 11.62 -3.60
N ALA A 37 -2.68 11.77 -2.86
CA ALA A 37 -2.69 12.15 -1.45
C ALA A 37 -3.28 13.55 -1.25
N LYS A 38 -2.90 14.51 -2.10
CA LYS A 38 -3.41 15.88 -2.07
C LYS A 38 -4.92 15.94 -2.34
N VAL A 39 -5.36 15.27 -3.39
CA VAL A 39 -6.80 15.23 -3.78
C VAL A 39 -7.63 14.51 -2.72
N GLY A 40 -7.15 13.38 -2.21
CA GLY A 40 -7.83 12.56 -1.22
C GLY A 40 -7.71 13.08 0.22
N LYS A 41 -6.88 14.11 0.47
CA LYS A 41 -6.52 14.61 1.81
C LYS A 41 -6.04 13.48 2.74
N LYS A 42 -5.23 12.57 2.18
CA LYS A 42 -4.70 11.39 2.88
C LYS A 42 -3.23 11.58 3.24
N LEU A 43 -2.80 10.87 4.27
CA LEU A 43 -1.37 10.68 4.53
C LEU A 43 -0.76 9.84 3.41
N MET A 44 0.51 10.08 3.12
CA MET A 44 1.29 9.27 2.20
C MET A 44 2.36 8.50 2.98
N LEU A 45 2.35 7.17 2.88
CA LEU A 45 3.30 6.31 3.55
C LEU A 45 4.32 5.81 2.53
N LEU A 46 5.58 6.22 2.70
CA LEU A 46 6.70 5.85 1.85
C LEU A 46 7.49 4.72 2.51
N ASP A 47 7.40 3.51 1.95
CA ASP A 47 8.14 2.34 2.42
C ASP A 47 9.47 2.21 1.66
N PHE A 48 10.57 2.64 2.28
CA PHE A 48 11.91 2.39 1.80
C PHE A 48 12.34 0.98 2.21
N THR A 49 12.44 0.09 1.24
CA THR A 49 12.54 -1.35 1.48
C THR A 49 13.55 -2.04 0.56
N GLY A 50 14.08 -3.17 0.98
CA GLY A 50 14.84 -4.12 0.18
C GLY A 50 14.08 -5.43 0.06
N SER A 51 13.08 -5.48 -0.81
CA SER A 51 12.04 -6.53 -0.83
C SER A 51 12.56 -7.94 -1.06
N ASP A 52 13.74 -8.10 -1.66
CA ASP A 52 14.31 -9.41 -2.02
C ASP A 52 15.58 -9.79 -1.23
N TRP A 53 16.00 -8.98 -0.26
CA TRP A 53 17.19 -9.24 0.54
C TRP A 53 17.12 -8.79 2.01
N CYS A 54 16.24 -7.84 2.35
CA CYS A 54 16.15 -7.27 3.69
C CYS A 54 15.17 -8.07 4.58
N GLY A 55 15.69 -8.87 5.52
CA GLY A 55 14.89 -9.71 6.39
C GLY A 55 13.90 -8.94 7.26
N TRP A 56 14.29 -7.78 7.81
CA TRP A 56 13.41 -6.91 8.60
C TRP A 56 12.31 -6.26 7.76
N CYS A 57 12.58 -5.95 6.48
CA CYS A 57 11.57 -5.46 5.55
C CYS A 57 10.50 -6.52 5.28
N MET A 58 10.93 -7.76 5.03
CA MET A 58 10.01 -8.90 4.83
C MET A 58 9.19 -9.18 6.08
N LYS A 59 9.80 -9.03 7.26
CA LYS A 59 9.10 -9.20 8.54
C LYS A 59 8.04 -8.12 8.74
N LEU A 60 8.36 -6.85 8.46
CA LEU A 60 7.42 -5.74 8.51
C LEU A 60 6.25 -5.94 7.54
N ASP A 61 6.54 -6.36 6.32
CA ASP A 61 5.51 -6.65 5.33
C ASP A 61 4.56 -7.75 5.82
N LYS A 62 5.10 -8.86 6.32
CA LYS A 62 4.31 -10.00 6.80
C LYS A 62 3.48 -9.67 8.04
N GLU A 63 4.09 -9.00 9.02
CA GLU A 63 3.48 -8.82 10.35
C GLU A 63 2.61 -7.57 10.45
N VAL A 64 2.78 -6.60 9.54
CA VAL A 64 2.03 -5.35 9.54
C VAL A 64 1.31 -5.15 8.21
N PHE A 65 2.03 -4.93 7.12
CA PHE A 65 1.46 -4.42 5.88
C PHE A 65 0.51 -5.41 5.18
N SER A 66 0.78 -6.71 5.28
CA SER A 66 -0.05 -7.76 4.68
C SER A 66 -1.24 -8.16 5.56
N THR A 67 -1.39 -7.58 6.76
CA THR A 67 -2.50 -7.91 7.66
C THR A 67 -3.81 -7.25 7.22
N PRO A 68 -4.97 -7.91 7.40
CA PRO A 68 -6.27 -7.32 7.12
C PRO A 68 -6.51 -6.01 7.89
N GLU A 69 -6.04 -5.91 9.13
CA GLU A 69 -6.17 -4.72 9.98
C GLU A 69 -5.48 -3.50 9.33
N PHE A 70 -4.20 -3.67 8.92
CA PHE A 70 -3.48 -2.61 8.24
C PHE A 70 -4.12 -2.25 6.89
N GLN A 71 -4.49 -3.24 6.08
CA GLN A 71 -5.10 -3.03 4.76
C GLN A 71 -6.43 -2.27 4.86
N ASN A 72 -7.26 -2.59 5.84
CA ASN A 72 -8.52 -1.89 6.10
C ASN A 72 -8.28 -0.42 6.51
N TYR A 73 -7.30 -0.16 7.36
CA TYR A 73 -6.93 1.21 7.73
C TYR A 73 -6.36 1.98 6.53
N ALA A 74 -5.41 1.38 5.82
CA ALA A 74 -4.72 2.00 4.70
C ALA A 74 -5.66 2.40 3.57
N SER A 75 -6.62 1.55 3.21
CA SER A 75 -7.58 1.83 2.13
C SER A 75 -8.35 3.14 2.33
N ARG A 76 -8.61 3.50 3.59
CA ARG A 76 -9.35 4.72 3.95
C ARG A 76 -8.47 5.93 4.20
N ASN A 77 -7.25 5.73 4.74
CA ASN A 77 -6.47 6.80 5.34
C ASN A 77 -5.13 7.08 4.63
N LEU A 78 -4.61 6.15 3.85
CA LEU A 78 -3.27 6.21 3.31
C LEU A 78 -3.22 6.11 1.78
N ILE A 79 -2.21 6.73 1.20
CA ILE A 79 -1.65 6.38 -0.10
C ILE A 79 -0.33 5.67 0.17
N LEU A 80 -0.22 4.42 -0.28
CA LEU A 80 0.94 3.56 -0.02
C LEU A 80 1.92 3.61 -1.19
N VAL A 81 3.17 3.97 -0.92
CA VAL A 81 4.24 4.06 -1.94
C VAL A 81 5.38 3.12 -1.57
N LYS A 82 5.66 2.16 -2.43
CA LYS A 82 6.80 1.25 -2.28
C LYS A 82 8.02 1.78 -3.01
N LEU A 83 9.05 2.12 -2.27
CA LEU A 83 10.34 2.58 -2.76
C LEU A 83 11.36 1.44 -2.56
N ASP A 84 11.37 0.50 -3.50
CA ASP A 84 12.17 -0.72 -3.42
C ASP A 84 13.59 -0.52 -3.93
N PHE A 85 14.54 -1.17 -3.26
CA PHE A 85 15.96 -1.23 -3.60
C PHE A 85 16.38 -2.70 -3.78
N PRO A 86 15.93 -3.36 -4.87
CA PRO A 86 16.17 -4.78 -5.08
C PRO A 86 17.63 -5.06 -5.41
N ARG A 87 18.12 -6.26 -5.04
CA ARG A 87 19.47 -6.75 -5.38
C ARG A 87 19.44 -7.93 -6.35
N LYS A 88 18.33 -8.67 -6.38
CA LYS A 88 18.18 -9.91 -7.15
C LYS A 88 17.27 -9.75 -8.38
N ARG A 89 16.57 -8.64 -8.48
CA ARG A 89 15.62 -8.35 -9.56
C ARG A 89 16.00 -7.07 -10.28
N PRO A 90 15.81 -7.01 -11.62
CA PRO A 90 16.02 -5.77 -12.36
C PRO A 90 14.98 -4.72 -11.98
N GLN A 91 15.37 -3.46 -12.10
CA GLN A 91 14.52 -2.29 -11.92
C GLN A 91 14.82 -1.32 -13.06
N THR A 92 13.81 -0.57 -13.52
CA THR A 92 14.06 0.45 -14.54
C THR A 92 14.92 1.59 -13.99
N GLU A 93 15.75 2.20 -14.84
CA GLU A 93 16.59 3.34 -14.44
C GLU A 93 15.76 4.50 -13.90
N ALA A 94 14.60 4.77 -14.49
CA ALA A 94 13.71 5.83 -14.02
C ALA A 94 13.25 5.58 -12.57
N LEU A 95 12.84 4.35 -12.24
CA LEU A 95 12.39 4.00 -10.91
C LEU A 95 13.54 3.99 -9.90
N LYS A 96 14.70 3.48 -10.30
CA LYS A 96 15.92 3.50 -9.49
C LYS A 96 16.32 4.93 -9.14
N ASN A 97 16.39 5.81 -10.14
CA ASN A 97 16.74 7.23 -9.94
C ASN A 97 15.74 7.95 -9.03
N GLN A 98 14.42 7.71 -9.21
CA GLN A 98 13.40 8.25 -8.30
C GLN A 98 13.66 7.82 -6.86
N ASN A 99 13.86 6.52 -6.64
CA ASN A 99 14.01 5.96 -5.29
C ASN A 99 15.29 6.47 -4.61
N GLU A 100 16.41 6.57 -5.35
CA GLU A 100 17.67 7.11 -4.86
C GLU A 100 17.56 8.60 -4.48
N GLN A 101 16.89 9.41 -5.32
CA GLN A 101 16.65 10.84 -5.03
C GLN A 101 15.79 11.01 -3.77
N LEU A 102 14.75 10.20 -3.61
CA LEU A 102 13.91 10.25 -2.42
C LEU A 102 14.65 9.76 -1.17
N ALA A 103 15.49 8.73 -1.30
CA ALA A 103 16.33 8.27 -0.19
C ALA A 103 17.30 9.36 0.29
N GLN A 104 17.93 10.09 -0.64
CA GLN A 104 18.76 11.25 -0.31
C GLN A 104 17.95 12.37 0.33
N LYS A 105 16.81 12.72 -0.26
CA LYS A 105 15.92 13.78 0.25
C LYS A 105 15.51 13.56 1.70
N TYR A 106 15.20 12.33 2.07
CA TYR A 106 14.74 11.99 3.42
C TYR A 106 15.84 11.46 4.33
N GLY A 107 17.09 11.39 3.87
CA GLY A 107 18.24 10.98 4.66
C GLY A 107 18.17 9.51 5.11
N ILE A 108 17.73 8.62 4.23
CA ILE A 108 17.55 7.20 4.57
C ILE A 108 18.91 6.54 4.84
N GLN A 109 19.08 5.99 6.04
CA GLN A 109 20.33 5.35 6.50
C GLN A 109 20.26 3.83 6.50
N GLY A 110 19.07 3.25 6.41
CA GLY A 110 18.87 1.80 6.47
C GLY A 110 17.43 1.39 6.15
N PHE A 111 17.19 0.09 6.14
CA PHE A 111 15.91 -0.50 5.78
C PHE A 111 15.41 -1.47 6.87
N PRO A 112 14.09 -1.56 7.10
CA PRO A 112 13.06 -0.68 6.53
C PRO A 112 13.09 0.70 7.18
N THR A 113 12.78 1.73 6.41
CA THR A 113 12.47 3.07 6.92
C THR A 113 11.18 3.55 6.29
N ILE A 114 10.23 3.96 7.11
CA ILE A 114 8.92 4.45 6.70
C ILE A 114 8.86 5.95 6.94
N ILE A 115 8.73 6.71 5.86
CA ILE A 115 8.50 8.16 5.95
C ILE A 115 7.02 8.41 5.75
N VAL A 116 6.43 9.20 6.62
CA VAL A 116 5.02 9.59 6.50
C VAL A 116 4.96 11.07 6.14
N LEU A 117 4.24 11.37 5.07
CA LEU A 117 3.97 12.72 4.62
C LEU A 117 2.50 13.06 4.80
N ASN A 118 2.20 14.33 5.08
CA ASN A 118 0.83 14.82 5.04
C ASN A 118 0.35 15.04 3.58
N SER A 119 -0.89 15.47 3.40
CA SER A 119 -1.48 15.70 2.08
C SER A 119 -0.83 16.83 1.29
N GLN A 120 -0.03 17.70 1.94
CA GLN A 120 0.77 18.75 1.31
C GLN A 120 2.17 18.26 0.90
N GLY A 121 2.56 17.05 1.30
CA GLY A 121 3.87 16.46 1.01
C GLY A 121 4.95 16.81 2.03
N GLU A 122 4.57 17.31 3.21
CA GLU A 122 5.48 17.59 4.31
C GLU A 122 5.69 16.34 5.16
N LYS A 123 6.94 16.10 5.58
CA LYS A 123 7.27 14.99 6.47
C LYS A 123 6.68 15.24 7.86
N VAL A 124 5.79 14.34 8.29
CA VAL A 124 5.13 14.40 9.59
C VAL A 124 5.50 13.23 10.51
N GLY A 125 6.19 12.22 9.99
CA GLY A 125 6.63 11.09 10.80
C GLY A 125 7.69 10.22 10.12
N GLU A 126 8.36 9.46 10.97
CA GLU A 126 9.31 8.42 10.57
C GLU A 126 9.11 7.22 11.48
N LEU A 127 8.95 6.05 10.87
CA LEU A 127 8.74 4.78 11.56
C LEU A 127 9.70 3.73 11.01
N GLY A 128 9.86 2.67 11.78
CA GLY A 128 10.57 1.45 11.37
C GLY A 128 9.80 0.24 11.84
N TYR A 129 10.46 -0.91 11.80
CA TYR A 129 9.89 -2.12 12.39
C TYR A 129 9.74 -1.96 13.91
N THR A 130 8.60 -2.37 14.42
CA THR A 130 8.33 -2.54 15.85
C THR A 130 7.57 -3.82 16.07
N ASP A 131 7.90 -4.55 17.14
CA ASP A 131 7.17 -5.77 17.53
C ASP A 131 5.71 -5.45 17.88
N GLY A 132 4.84 -6.47 17.78
CA GLY A 132 3.45 -6.39 18.22
C GLY A 132 2.43 -6.27 17.06
N GLY A 133 2.88 -6.44 15.83
CA GLY A 133 2.00 -6.46 14.65
C GLY A 133 1.43 -5.09 14.28
N PRO A 134 0.23 -5.05 13.63
CA PRO A 134 -0.29 -3.82 13.07
C PRO A 134 -0.76 -2.80 14.11
N SER A 135 -1.30 -3.23 15.24
CA SER A 135 -1.92 -2.31 16.22
C SER A 135 -0.96 -1.23 16.75
N PRO A 136 0.26 -1.52 17.24
CA PRO A 136 1.17 -0.47 17.67
C PRO A 136 1.68 0.41 16.53
N PHE A 137 1.80 -0.14 15.32
CA PHE A 137 2.17 0.61 14.13
C PHE A 137 1.07 1.62 13.75
N LEU A 138 -0.18 1.18 13.72
CA LEU A 138 -1.34 2.03 13.44
C LEU A 138 -1.54 3.10 14.50
N ALA A 139 -1.37 2.77 15.78
CA ALA A 139 -1.44 3.75 16.86
C ALA A 139 -0.48 4.91 16.66
N LYS A 140 0.75 4.64 16.19
CA LYS A 140 1.72 5.70 15.85
C LYS A 140 1.24 6.55 14.67
N LEU A 141 0.70 5.93 13.62
CA LEU A 141 0.17 6.66 12.45
C LEU A 141 -0.98 7.59 12.84
N GLU A 142 -1.84 7.17 13.75
CA GLU A 142 -3.01 7.95 14.19
C GLU A 142 -2.63 9.22 14.95
N THR A 143 -1.44 9.26 15.55
CA THR A 143 -0.94 10.46 16.26
C THR A 143 -0.37 11.52 15.32
N LEU A 144 -0.14 11.20 14.04
CA LEU A 144 0.49 12.11 13.10
C LEU A 144 -0.50 13.14 12.53
N PRO A 145 -0.07 14.39 12.33
CA PRO A 145 -0.91 15.42 11.74
C PRO A 145 -1.21 15.08 10.28
N LYS A 146 -2.49 15.18 9.90
CA LYS A 146 -2.97 14.85 8.54
C LYS A 146 -2.94 16.05 7.58
N SER A 147 -2.82 17.24 8.10
CA SER A 147 -2.77 18.52 7.38
C SER A 147 -1.94 19.52 8.17
#